data_8e516a9571d94cbb5d2711fa25c6cd18
#
_entry.id   8e516a9571d94cbb5d2711fa25c6cd18
#
_cell.length_a   1.000
_cell.length_b   1.000
_cell.length_c   1.000
_cell.angle_alpha   90.00
_cell.angle_beta   90.00
_cell.angle_gamma   90.00
#
_symmetry.space_group_name_H-M   'P 1'
#
loop_
_entity.id
_entity.type
_entity.pdbx_description
1 polymer ?
#
loop_
_entity_poly.entity_id
_entity_poly.type
_entity_poly.pdbx_seq_one_letter_code
_entity_poly.pdbx_strand_id
1 'polypeptide(L)'
;MATLESLLKSPDQSVRLKAALAAGTYPNLEHIEVLIRQCASETDFFVRDTLSWALMRQDRPTVVQRLIPELKSANPQSRSQALHTLSKIGDKENFSLITTDLLLDADDFVASTAWRSASVLVPDADKPALVEILISQLGRGDSDTQFGLTRFLCAIGEPIVAPLMHAAQSADETVRTQAEFTLIRYQEMELEKVKKI
;
A
#
# COMPACT_ATOMS: atom_id res chain seq x y z
N MET A 1 11.32 3.47 34.85
CA MET A 1 11.41 2.55 33.69
C MET A 1 11.31 3.37 32.42
N ALA A 2 12.05 3.02 31.37
CA ALA A 2 11.91 3.67 30.07
C ALA A 2 10.52 3.32 29.48
N THR A 3 9.82 4.33 28.96
CA THR A 3 8.51 4.14 28.29
C THR A 3 8.73 3.63 26.86
N LEU A 4 7.71 2.98 26.26
CA LEU A 4 7.75 2.56 24.84
C LEU A 4 8.12 3.77 23.94
N GLU A 5 7.49 4.91 24.16
CA GLU A 5 7.77 6.12 23.39
C GLU A 5 9.22 6.58 23.49
N SER A 6 9.83 6.55 24.68
CA SER A 6 11.23 6.93 24.86
C SER A 6 12.19 5.96 24.16
N LEU A 7 11.87 4.66 24.14
CA LEU A 7 12.67 3.65 23.47
C LEU A 7 12.56 3.76 21.94
N LEU A 8 11.36 4.04 21.41
CA LEU A 8 11.13 4.23 19.98
C LEU A 8 11.77 5.54 19.45
N LYS A 9 12.04 6.50 20.29
CA LYS A 9 12.78 7.74 19.95
C LYS A 9 14.30 7.62 20.13
N SER A 10 14.82 6.46 20.49
CA SER A 10 16.27 6.25 20.65
C SER A 10 17.02 6.54 19.33
N PRO A 11 18.20 7.19 19.37
CA PRO A 11 19.06 7.31 18.20
C PRO A 11 19.56 5.95 17.71
N ASP A 12 19.65 4.94 18.57
CA ASP A 12 20.08 3.59 18.24
C ASP A 12 18.92 2.80 17.59
N GLN A 13 19.09 2.43 16.32
CA GLN A 13 18.15 1.60 15.55
C GLN A 13 17.84 0.28 16.27
N SER A 14 18.82 -0.38 16.87
CA SER A 14 18.62 -1.67 17.54
C SER A 14 17.71 -1.55 18.75
N VAL A 15 17.76 -0.41 19.45
CA VAL A 15 16.87 -0.10 20.58
C VAL A 15 15.44 0.11 20.06
N ARG A 16 15.26 0.89 18.97
CA ARG A 16 13.94 1.12 18.38
C ARG A 16 13.33 -0.19 17.85
N LEU A 17 14.14 -1.03 17.17
CA LEU A 17 13.70 -2.33 16.67
C LEU A 17 13.23 -3.25 17.81
N LYS A 18 14.02 -3.36 18.89
CA LYS A 18 13.66 -4.17 20.07
C LYS A 18 12.39 -3.64 20.75
N ALA A 19 12.21 -2.33 20.81
CA ALA A 19 11.02 -1.71 21.39
C ALA A 19 9.76 -2.03 20.55
N ALA A 20 9.86 -1.95 19.20
CA ALA A 20 8.78 -2.33 18.31
C ALA A 20 8.42 -3.82 18.41
N LEU A 21 9.43 -4.71 18.47
CA LEU A 21 9.23 -6.15 18.68
C LEU A 21 8.54 -6.44 20.02
N ALA A 22 8.97 -5.78 21.09
CA ALA A 22 8.35 -5.95 22.41
C ALA A 22 6.88 -5.50 22.40
N ALA A 23 6.57 -4.37 21.76
CA ALA A 23 5.21 -3.85 21.65
C ALA A 23 4.27 -4.80 20.88
N GLY A 24 4.76 -5.48 19.84
CA GLY A 24 3.98 -6.49 19.12
C GLY A 24 3.89 -7.84 19.83
N THR A 25 4.89 -8.19 20.64
CA THR A 25 4.89 -9.42 21.44
C THR A 25 3.94 -9.32 22.65
N TYR A 26 3.85 -8.12 23.23
CA TYR A 26 2.99 -7.81 24.37
C TYR A 26 1.98 -6.72 24.01
N PRO A 27 0.90 -7.05 23.29
CA PRO A 27 -0.09 -6.08 22.83
C PRO A 27 -0.71 -5.30 24.00
N ASN A 28 -0.88 -3.99 23.79
CA ASN A 28 -1.55 -3.08 24.73
C ASN A 28 -2.16 -1.91 23.93
N LEU A 29 -3.42 -1.57 24.21
CA LEU A 29 -4.13 -0.47 23.53
C LEU A 29 -3.38 0.86 23.60
N GLU A 30 -2.66 1.12 24.69
CA GLU A 30 -1.84 2.34 24.86
C GLU A 30 -0.64 2.41 23.89
N HIS A 31 -0.24 1.26 23.30
CA HIS A 31 0.86 1.23 22.34
C HIS A 31 0.44 1.76 20.95
N ILE A 32 -0.84 1.65 20.58
CA ILE A 32 -1.33 1.91 19.22
C ILE A 32 -0.93 3.31 18.74
N GLU A 33 -1.26 4.34 19.50
CA GLU A 33 -0.94 5.73 19.14
C GLU A 33 0.56 6.00 19.03
N VAL A 34 1.34 5.39 19.92
CA VAL A 34 2.81 5.53 19.92
C VAL A 34 3.41 4.87 18.68
N LEU A 35 2.93 3.68 18.32
CA LEU A 35 3.36 2.94 17.13
C LEU A 35 3.02 3.69 15.84
N ILE A 36 1.79 4.21 15.73
CA ILE A 36 1.34 4.99 14.56
C ILE A 36 2.21 6.25 14.38
N ARG A 37 2.41 7.03 15.45
CA ARG A 37 3.28 8.22 15.39
C ARG A 37 4.71 7.87 15.00
N GLN A 38 5.26 6.77 15.48
CA GLN A 38 6.60 6.34 15.11
C GLN A 38 6.66 5.93 13.64
N CYS A 39 5.66 5.22 13.09
CA CYS A 39 5.58 4.89 11.67
C CYS A 39 5.68 6.13 10.78
N ALA A 40 5.08 7.24 11.20
CA ALA A 40 5.05 8.50 10.47
C ALA A 40 6.43 9.21 10.37
N SER A 41 7.40 8.85 11.20
CA SER A 41 8.71 9.52 11.29
C SER A 41 9.91 8.56 11.21
N GLU A 42 9.71 7.25 11.25
CA GLU A 42 10.79 6.28 11.21
C GLU A 42 11.44 6.22 9.82
N THR A 43 12.74 6.38 9.76
CA THR A 43 13.51 6.37 8.51
C THR A 43 14.05 5.00 8.16
N ASP A 44 14.26 4.14 9.16
CA ASP A 44 14.77 2.79 8.93
C ASP A 44 13.67 1.84 8.47
N PHE A 45 13.93 1.14 7.36
CA PHE A 45 12.95 0.23 6.76
C PHE A 45 12.58 -0.93 7.67
N PHE A 46 13.56 -1.57 8.34
CA PHE A 46 13.30 -2.73 9.18
C PHE A 46 12.52 -2.37 10.44
N VAL A 47 12.82 -1.20 11.03
CA VAL A 47 12.05 -0.68 12.16
C VAL A 47 10.62 -0.37 11.72
N ARG A 48 10.41 0.28 10.55
CA ARG A 48 9.05 0.57 10.03
C ARG A 48 8.24 -0.69 9.78
N ASP A 49 8.84 -1.71 9.14
CA ASP A 49 8.13 -2.98 8.89
C ASP A 49 7.75 -3.67 10.20
N THR A 50 8.65 -3.63 11.19
CA THR A 50 8.40 -4.17 12.53
C THR A 50 7.31 -3.39 13.28
N LEU A 51 7.25 -2.06 13.12
CA LEU A 51 6.16 -1.24 13.67
C LEU A 51 4.81 -1.61 13.05
N SER A 52 4.77 -1.81 11.73
CA SER A 52 3.56 -2.28 11.04
C SER A 52 3.15 -3.67 11.53
N TRP A 53 4.11 -4.59 11.71
CA TRP A 53 3.85 -5.88 12.33
C TRP A 53 3.32 -5.74 13.76
N ALA A 54 3.91 -4.86 14.56
CA ALA A 54 3.46 -4.62 15.94
C ALA A 54 2.01 -4.08 15.98
N LEU A 55 1.64 -3.20 15.04
CA LEU A 55 0.25 -2.72 14.89
C LEU A 55 -0.71 -3.86 14.54
N MET A 56 -0.34 -4.78 13.64
CA MET A 56 -1.17 -5.94 13.32
C MET A 56 -1.39 -6.89 14.50
N ARG A 57 -0.54 -6.83 15.52
CA ARG A 57 -0.67 -7.62 16.75
C ARG A 57 -1.58 -6.98 17.79
N GLN A 58 -1.91 -5.68 17.63
CA GLN A 58 -2.85 -4.97 18.50
C GLN A 58 -4.31 -5.32 18.19
N ASP A 59 -5.24 -4.71 18.91
CA ASP A 59 -6.67 -4.80 18.62
C ASP A 59 -7.00 -4.18 17.26
N ARG A 60 -7.34 -5.02 16.28
CA ARG A 60 -7.52 -4.61 14.88
C ARG A 60 -8.55 -3.50 14.67
N PRO A 61 -9.77 -3.58 15.25
CA PRO A 61 -10.77 -2.52 15.11
C PRO A 61 -10.24 -1.17 15.57
N THR A 62 -9.57 -1.14 16.73
CA THR A 62 -8.97 0.08 17.27
C THR A 62 -7.86 0.59 16.36
N VAL A 63 -6.98 -0.28 15.85
CA VAL A 63 -5.91 0.12 14.92
C VAL A 63 -6.51 0.75 13.67
N VAL A 64 -7.50 0.12 13.01
CA VAL A 64 -8.15 0.68 11.82
C VAL A 64 -8.74 2.05 12.11
N GLN A 65 -9.48 2.19 13.21
CA GLN A 65 -10.07 3.47 13.62
C GLN A 65 -9.02 4.58 13.78
N ARG A 66 -7.85 4.24 14.35
CA ARG A 66 -6.76 5.20 14.59
C ARG A 66 -5.94 5.51 13.34
N LEU A 67 -5.98 4.65 12.32
CA LEU A 67 -5.33 4.90 11.03
C LEU A 67 -6.15 5.84 10.12
N ILE A 68 -7.47 5.95 10.29
CA ILE A 68 -8.31 6.80 9.44
C ILE A 68 -7.84 8.26 9.40
N PRO A 69 -7.54 8.94 10.51
CA PRO A 69 -7.01 10.31 10.44
C PRO A 69 -5.67 10.40 9.69
N GLU A 70 -4.81 9.38 9.81
CA GLU A 70 -3.49 9.35 9.16
C GLU A 70 -3.57 9.29 7.63
N LEU A 71 -4.64 8.72 7.07
CA LEU A 71 -4.90 8.73 5.63
C LEU A 71 -5.09 10.15 5.06
N LYS A 72 -5.40 11.13 5.91
CA LYS A 72 -5.58 12.55 5.56
C LYS A 72 -4.45 13.43 6.09
N SER A 73 -3.38 12.85 6.63
CA SER A 73 -2.26 13.58 7.20
C SER A 73 -1.56 14.42 6.13
N ALA A 74 -1.09 15.61 6.50
CA ALA A 74 -0.20 16.41 5.64
C ALA A 74 1.15 15.71 5.39
N ASN A 75 1.56 14.78 6.27
CA ASN A 75 2.79 14.01 6.13
C ASN A 75 2.58 12.82 5.15
N PRO A 76 3.25 12.77 3.98
CA PRO A 76 3.14 11.67 3.02
C PRO A 76 3.49 10.31 3.63
N GLN A 77 4.49 10.25 4.51
CA GLN A 77 4.87 9.00 5.17
C GLN A 77 3.75 8.48 6.08
N SER A 78 3.04 9.34 6.81
CA SER A 78 1.85 8.93 7.59
C SER A 78 0.80 8.29 6.69
N ARG A 79 0.43 8.97 5.57
CA ARG A 79 -0.56 8.43 4.63
C ARG A 79 -0.14 7.07 4.09
N SER A 80 1.10 6.96 3.63
CA SER A 80 1.64 5.71 3.07
C SER A 80 1.69 4.59 4.11
N GLN A 81 2.12 4.86 5.35
CA GLN A 81 2.18 3.83 6.39
C GLN A 81 0.80 3.39 6.88
N ALA A 82 -0.18 4.30 6.90
CA ALA A 82 -1.58 3.94 7.17
C ALA A 82 -2.13 2.99 6.10
N LEU A 83 -1.97 3.33 4.81
CA LEU A 83 -2.34 2.48 3.68
C LEU A 83 -1.65 1.11 3.75
N HIS A 84 -0.34 1.09 4.00
CA HIS A 84 0.43 -0.14 4.14
C HIS A 84 -0.12 -1.03 5.26
N THR A 85 -0.40 -0.46 6.43
CA THR A 85 -0.90 -1.22 7.58
C THR A 85 -2.30 -1.76 7.30
N LEU A 86 -3.20 -0.98 6.69
CA LEU A 86 -4.53 -1.44 6.26
C LEU A 86 -4.44 -2.61 5.28
N SER A 87 -3.55 -2.55 4.29
CA SER A 87 -3.35 -3.64 3.33
C SER A 87 -2.82 -4.92 3.99
N LYS A 88 -2.01 -4.80 5.04
CA LYS A 88 -1.48 -5.93 5.82
C LYS A 88 -2.55 -6.55 6.74
N ILE A 89 -3.46 -5.74 7.27
CA ILE A 89 -4.64 -6.24 8.02
C ILE A 89 -5.51 -7.10 7.09
N GLY A 90 -5.63 -6.73 5.81
CA GLY A 90 -6.23 -7.56 4.77
C GLY A 90 -7.75 -7.63 4.81
N ASP A 91 -8.41 -6.80 5.58
CA ASP A 91 -9.87 -6.74 5.66
C ASP A 91 -10.43 -5.95 4.47
N LYS A 92 -11.21 -6.63 3.61
CA LYS A 92 -11.79 -6.02 2.40
C LYS A 92 -12.76 -4.87 2.69
N GLU A 93 -13.38 -4.82 3.87
CA GLU A 93 -14.24 -3.71 4.27
C GLU A 93 -13.45 -2.38 4.32
N ASN A 94 -12.14 -2.46 4.57
CA ASN A 94 -11.26 -1.31 4.59
C ASN A 94 -10.98 -0.72 3.20
N PHE A 95 -11.40 -1.36 2.11
CA PHE A 95 -11.25 -0.82 0.75
C PHE A 95 -11.88 0.57 0.62
N SER A 96 -13.03 0.79 1.23
CA SER A 96 -13.75 2.07 1.23
C SER A 96 -12.96 3.24 1.84
N LEU A 97 -11.91 2.96 2.62
CA LEU A 97 -11.01 3.96 3.20
C LEU A 97 -9.95 4.45 2.19
N ILE A 98 -9.72 3.71 1.09
CA ILE A 98 -8.78 4.08 0.04
C ILE A 98 -9.51 4.94 -0.98
N THR A 99 -9.52 6.24 -0.73
CA THR A 99 -10.23 7.21 -1.58
C THR A 99 -9.51 7.46 -2.91
N THR A 100 -10.24 8.00 -3.88
CA THR A 100 -9.68 8.45 -5.16
C THR A 100 -8.54 9.45 -4.95
N ASP A 101 -8.64 10.35 -3.96
CA ASP A 101 -7.58 11.32 -3.65
C ASP A 101 -6.27 10.63 -3.25
N LEU A 102 -6.31 9.49 -2.56
CA LEU A 102 -5.12 8.71 -2.22
C LEU A 102 -4.57 7.96 -3.44
N LEU A 103 -5.43 7.45 -4.31
CA LEU A 103 -5.03 6.79 -5.56
C LEU A 103 -4.37 7.77 -6.55
N LEU A 104 -4.75 9.04 -6.49
CA LEU A 104 -4.24 10.15 -7.30
C LEU A 104 -3.31 11.09 -6.52
N ASP A 105 -2.82 10.68 -5.33
CA ASP A 105 -1.98 11.52 -4.47
C ASP A 105 -0.81 12.12 -5.27
N ALA A 106 -0.48 13.37 -5.01
CA ALA A 106 0.62 14.05 -5.70
C ALA A 106 2.00 13.44 -5.38
N ASP A 107 2.13 12.79 -4.24
CA ASP A 107 3.33 12.05 -3.84
C ASP A 107 3.27 10.63 -4.43
N ASP A 108 4.23 10.29 -5.31
CA ASP A 108 4.27 9.00 -6.01
C ASP A 108 4.40 7.80 -5.07
N PHE A 109 5.05 7.97 -3.93
CA PHE A 109 5.17 6.91 -2.94
C PHE A 109 3.83 6.62 -2.25
N VAL A 110 3.05 7.67 -1.94
CA VAL A 110 1.69 7.51 -1.40
C VAL A 110 0.77 6.87 -2.43
N ALA A 111 0.76 7.40 -3.68
CA ALA A 111 -0.07 6.86 -4.75
C ALA A 111 0.24 5.38 -5.03
N SER A 112 1.52 5.02 -5.17
CA SER A 112 1.95 3.63 -5.37
C SER A 112 1.55 2.71 -4.21
N THR A 113 1.63 3.21 -2.96
CA THR A 113 1.16 2.45 -1.80
C THR A 113 -0.37 2.31 -1.80
N ALA A 114 -1.11 3.32 -2.23
CA ALA A 114 -2.57 3.26 -2.37
C ALA A 114 -2.97 2.26 -3.47
N TRP A 115 -2.31 2.25 -4.63
CA TRP A 115 -2.57 1.27 -5.71
C TRP A 115 -2.36 -0.16 -5.24
N ARG A 116 -1.24 -0.42 -4.54
CA ARG A 116 -0.96 -1.73 -3.95
C ARG A 116 -2.04 -2.13 -2.94
N SER A 117 -2.39 -1.22 -2.03
CA SER A 117 -3.37 -1.50 -0.98
C SER A 117 -4.76 -1.76 -1.58
N ALA A 118 -5.15 -0.95 -2.58
CA ALA A 118 -6.39 -1.12 -3.30
C ALA A 118 -6.44 -2.46 -4.04
N SER A 119 -5.38 -2.83 -4.77
CA SER A 119 -5.35 -4.10 -5.53
C SER A 119 -5.48 -5.34 -4.64
N VAL A 120 -5.06 -5.25 -3.37
CA VAL A 120 -5.20 -6.34 -2.39
C VAL A 120 -6.59 -6.38 -1.77
N LEU A 121 -7.18 -5.21 -1.49
CA LEU A 121 -8.41 -5.10 -0.71
C LEU A 121 -9.68 -5.02 -1.57
N VAL A 122 -9.57 -4.71 -2.86
CA VAL A 122 -10.71 -4.45 -3.73
C VAL A 122 -11.69 -5.62 -3.78
N PRO A 123 -12.99 -5.40 -3.49
CA PRO A 123 -14.05 -6.37 -3.77
C PRO A 123 -14.23 -6.57 -5.28
N ASP A 124 -14.71 -7.73 -5.71
CA ASP A 124 -14.86 -8.03 -7.14
C ASP A 124 -15.79 -7.04 -7.87
N ALA A 125 -16.82 -6.56 -7.20
CA ALA A 125 -17.76 -5.58 -7.76
C ALA A 125 -17.11 -4.22 -8.05
N ASP A 126 -16.07 -3.84 -7.31
CA ASP A 126 -15.42 -2.52 -7.40
C ASP A 126 -14.18 -2.55 -8.32
N LYS A 127 -13.73 -3.74 -8.77
CA LYS A 127 -12.56 -3.88 -9.64
C LYS A 127 -12.63 -3.02 -10.91
N PRO A 128 -13.75 -2.97 -11.67
CA PRO A 128 -13.80 -2.15 -12.88
C PRO A 128 -13.56 -0.66 -12.59
N ALA A 129 -14.18 -0.12 -11.54
CA ALA A 129 -13.99 1.28 -11.16
C ALA A 129 -12.55 1.58 -10.71
N LEU A 130 -11.93 0.68 -9.95
CA LEU A 130 -10.53 0.80 -9.57
C LEU A 130 -9.62 0.77 -10.80
N VAL A 131 -9.87 -0.14 -11.74
CA VAL A 131 -9.07 -0.26 -12.97
C VAL A 131 -9.07 1.03 -13.77
N GLU A 132 -10.22 1.69 -13.97
CA GLU A 132 -10.29 2.98 -14.66
C GLU A 132 -9.40 4.04 -14.02
N ILE A 133 -9.39 4.12 -12.68
CA ILE A 133 -8.52 5.06 -11.97
C ILE A 133 -7.04 4.69 -12.16
N LEU A 134 -6.67 3.41 -12.05
CA LEU A 134 -5.28 2.98 -12.20
C LEU A 134 -4.77 3.13 -13.64
N ILE A 135 -5.60 2.90 -14.64
CA ILE A 135 -5.27 3.13 -16.06
C ILE A 135 -4.96 4.61 -16.31
N SER A 136 -5.65 5.53 -15.66
CA SER A 136 -5.35 6.97 -15.77
C SER A 136 -3.96 7.35 -15.23
N GLN A 137 -3.30 6.46 -14.51
CA GLN A 137 -1.97 6.66 -13.94
C GLN A 137 -0.85 6.03 -14.78
N LEU A 138 -1.16 5.42 -15.92
CA LEU A 138 -0.14 4.90 -16.84
C LEU A 138 0.79 6.02 -17.31
N GLY A 139 2.08 5.72 -17.35
CA GLY A 139 3.12 6.70 -17.71
C GLY A 139 3.58 7.59 -16.56
N ARG A 140 2.95 7.50 -15.39
CA ARG A 140 3.30 8.34 -14.23
C ARG A 140 4.59 7.87 -13.54
N GLY A 141 5.38 8.84 -13.08
CA GLY A 141 6.55 8.63 -12.25
C GLY A 141 7.73 7.97 -12.99
N ASP A 142 8.64 7.42 -12.21
CA ASP A 142 9.81 6.69 -12.72
C ASP A 142 9.51 5.24 -13.09
N SER A 143 10.53 4.52 -13.55
CA SER A 143 10.41 3.11 -13.94
C SER A 143 9.91 2.23 -12.79
N ASP A 144 10.34 2.48 -11.56
CA ASP A 144 9.93 1.68 -10.39
C ASP A 144 8.44 1.89 -10.08
N THR A 145 7.97 3.12 -10.19
CA THR A 145 6.56 3.49 -10.06
C THR A 145 5.71 2.81 -11.14
N GLN A 146 6.14 2.85 -12.40
CA GLN A 146 5.47 2.22 -13.53
C GLN A 146 5.45 0.70 -13.42
N PHE A 147 6.54 0.06 -13.02
CA PHE A 147 6.59 -1.37 -12.72
C PHE A 147 5.68 -1.75 -11.56
N GLY A 148 5.63 -0.93 -10.51
CA GLY A 148 4.70 -1.09 -9.40
C GLY A 148 3.27 -1.12 -9.88
N LEU A 149 2.84 -0.12 -10.66
CA LEU A 149 1.49 -0.03 -11.23
C LEU A 149 1.15 -1.25 -12.10
N THR A 150 2.06 -1.66 -12.99
CA THR A 150 1.91 -2.87 -13.80
C THR A 150 1.63 -4.11 -12.95
N ARG A 151 2.39 -4.33 -11.86
CA ARG A 151 2.18 -5.44 -10.95
C ARG A 151 0.81 -5.39 -10.26
N PHE A 152 0.38 -4.20 -9.84
CA PHE A 152 -0.90 -4.03 -9.14
C PHE A 152 -2.08 -4.22 -10.10
N LEU A 153 -2.00 -3.73 -11.32
CA LEU A 153 -2.98 -4.01 -12.37
C LEU A 153 -3.08 -5.51 -12.63
N CYS A 154 -1.97 -6.19 -12.88
CA CYS A 154 -1.97 -7.64 -13.09
C CYS A 154 -2.57 -8.43 -11.91
N ALA A 155 -2.41 -7.97 -10.67
CA ALA A 155 -2.99 -8.61 -9.49
C ALA A 155 -4.53 -8.49 -9.42
N ILE A 156 -5.13 -7.47 -10.04
CA ILE A 156 -6.59 -7.32 -10.14
C ILE A 156 -7.21 -8.39 -11.03
N GLY A 157 -6.50 -8.79 -12.10
CA GLY A 157 -6.93 -9.85 -13.01
C GLY A 157 -7.64 -9.35 -14.26
N GLU A 158 -8.53 -10.16 -14.82
CA GLU A 158 -9.18 -9.99 -16.13
C GLU A 158 -9.75 -8.59 -16.41
N PRO A 159 -10.39 -7.86 -15.47
CA PRO A 159 -10.96 -6.54 -15.75
C PRO A 159 -10.01 -5.49 -16.34
N ILE A 160 -8.68 -5.72 -16.29
CA ILE A 160 -7.70 -4.79 -16.85
C ILE A 160 -7.57 -4.89 -18.38
N VAL A 161 -8.01 -6.00 -19.01
CA VAL A 161 -7.65 -6.31 -20.40
C VAL A 161 -8.23 -5.29 -21.37
N ALA A 162 -9.53 -5.05 -21.35
CA ALA A 162 -10.16 -4.13 -22.29
C ALA A 162 -9.68 -2.66 -22.09
N PRO A 163 -9.59 -2.12 -20.86
CA PRO A 163 -9.02 -0.79 -20.65
C PRO A 163 -7.56 -0.66 -21.09
N LEU A 164 -6.72 -1.69 -20.86
CA LEU A 164 -5.32 -1.66 -21.33
C LEU A 164 -5.22 -1.73 -22.86
N MET A 165 -6.07 -2.53 -23.54
CA MET A 165 -6.12 -2.55 -25.00
C MET A 165 -6.48 -1.18 -25.59
N HIS A 166 -7.34 -0.44 -24.92
CA HIS A 166 -7.66 0.94 -25.29
C HIS A 166 -6.47 1.87 -25.04
N ALA A 167 -5.84 1.80 -23.86
CA ALA A 167 -4.68 2.61 -23.50
C ALA A 167 -3.44 2.35 -24.42
N ALA A 168 -3.30 1.12 -24.94
CA ALA A 168 -2.27 0.75 -25.93
C ALA A 168 -2.42 1.47 -27.28
N GLN A 169 -3.52 2.19 -27.51
CA GLN A 169 -3.72 3.04 -28.68
C GLN A 169 -3.54 4.53 -28.37
N SER A 170 -3.04 4.86 -27.20
CA SER A 170 -2.79 6.25 -26.79
C SER A 170 -1.80 6.94 -27.73
N ALA A 171 -2.02 8.23 -27.96
CA ALA A 171 -1.03 9.09 -28.63
C ALA A 171 0.21 9.33 -27.77
N ASP A 172 0.06 9.24 -26.43
CA ASP A 172 1.18 9.32 -25.50
C ASP A 172 1.98 8.00 -25.54
N GLU A 173 3.24 8.10 -25.93
CA GLU A 173 4.13 6.95 -26.10
C GLU A 173 4.40 6.22 -24.78
N THR A 174 4.52 6.95 -23.67
CA THR A 174 4.79 6.36 -22.36
C THR A 174 3.59 5.52 -21.88
N VAL A 175 2.39 6.10 -22.02
CA VAL A 175 1.12 5.40 -21.70
C VAL A 175 0.97 4.15 -22.55
N ARG A 176 1.15 4.29 -23.88
CA ARG A 176 1.04 3.18 -24.82
C ARG A 176 2.01 2.05 -24.49
N THR A 177 3.29 2.37 -24.32
CA THR A 177 4.35 1.40 -24.00
C THR A 177 4.07 0.66 -22.70
N GLN A 178 3.66 1.38 -21.65
CA GLN A 178 3.34 0.74 -20.38
C GLN A 178 2.09 -0.13 -20.45
N ALA A 179 1.07 0.29 -21.22
CA ALA A 179 -0.14 -0.52 -21.43
C ALA A 179 0.17 -1.83 -22.16
N GLU A 180 0.94 -1.79 -23.25
CA GLU A 180 1.39 -2.96 -24.01
C GLU A 180 2.22 -3.91 -23.13
N PHE A 181 3.18 -3.35 -22.37
CA PHE A 181 3.99 -4.13 -21.43
C PHE A 181 3.12 -4.82 -20.38
N THR A 182 2.13 -4.10 -19.81
CA THR A 182 1.24 -4.66 -18.79
C THR A 182 0.38 -5.79 -19.35
N LEU A 183 -0.12 -5.67 -20.59
CA LEU A 183 -0.86 -6.74 -21.28
C LEU A 183 -0.01 -8.00 -21.46
N ILE A 184 1.23 -7.84 -21.93
CA ILE A 184 2.18 -8.95 -22.10
C ILE A 184 2.41 -9.66 -20.76
N ARG A 185 2.71 -8.90 -19.71
CA ARG A 185 2.96 -9.44 -18.36
C ARG A 185 1.75 -10.18 -17.81
N TYR A 186 0.54 -9.66 -18.02
CA TYR A 186 -0.67 -10.32 -17.60
C TYR A 186 -0.88 -11.65 -18.34
N GLN A 187 -0.68 -11.68 -19.66
CA GLN A 187 -0.79 -12.90 -20.46
C GLN A 187 0.21 -13.97 -20.05
N GLU A 188 1.47 -13.59 -19.78
CA GLU A 188 2.51 -14.49 -19.26
C GLU A 188 2.09 -15.13 -17.94
N MET A 189 1.55 -14.31 -17.01
CA MET A 189 1.07 -14.78 -15.70
C MET A 189 -0.09 -15.77 -15.84
N GLU A 190 -1.03 -15.53 -16.75
CA GLU A 190 -2.15 -16.45 -16.99
C GLU A 190 -1.67 -17.78 -17.59
N LEU A 191 -0.73 -17.74 -18.54
CA LEU A 191 -0.12 -18.96 -19.13
C LEU A 191 0.63 -19.78 -18.07
N GLU A 192 1.31 -19.14 -17.14
CA GLU A 192 2.00 -19.83 -16.05
C GLU A 192 1.03 -20.52 -15.08
N LYS A 193 -0.15 -19.92 -14.82
CA LYS A 193 -1.19 -20.56 -13.98
C LYS A 193 -1.70 -21.85 -14.63
N VAL A 194 -1.93 -21.83 -15.96
CA VAL A 194 -2.41 -23.03 -16.70
C VAL A 194 -1.38 -24.15 -16.67
N LYS A 195 -0.08 -23.85 -16.72
CA LYS A 195 0.98 -24.87 -16.71
C LYS A 195 1.16 -25.57 -15.35
N LYS A 196 0.63 -25.01 -14.27
CA LYS A 196 0.75 -25.55 -12.90
C LYS A 196 -0.44 -26.42 -12.47
N ILE A 197 -1.45 -26.54 -13.32
CA ILE A 197 -2.62 -27.40 -13.16
C ILE A 197 -2.38 -28.73 -13.89
#